data_e5ef1bcb5a3524599dc08ffb459bbd6b
#
_entry.id   e5ef1bcb5a3524599dc08ffb459bbd6b
#
_cell.length_a   1.000
_cell.length_b   1.000
_cell.length_c   1.000
_cell.angle_alpha   90.00
_cell.angle_beta   90.00
_cell.angle_gamma   90.00
#
_symmetry.space_group_name_H-M   'P 1'
#
loop_
_entity.id
_entity.type
_entity.pdbx_description
1 polymer ?
#
loop_
_entity_poly.entity_id
_entity_poly.type
_entity_poly.pdbx_seq_one_letter_code
_entity_poly.pdbx_strand_id
1 'polypeptide(L)'
;MKTNKINALEAVIAALEISENELTNWFNNRGKDKTGLIPTELPLVYRRGNELTVENGLNLSRKSELWGIQLLSGVMVALTCGSGNNVSDTTWGKVKKFAEKMRLNGKPGFLPSKGVLKEHWGGMEEAKFIATVEILKENEIAADGYWGCIWCSEGYTPSLAYYFGLKNGNIVWTGKGSTYYDDRVALAF
;
A
#
# COMPACT_ATOMS: atom_id res chain seq x y z
N MET A 1 12.20 13.24 37.07
CA MET A 1 11.07 13.31 36.11
C MET A 1 10.42 11.97 35.72
N LYS A 2 11.02 10.82 35.96
CA LYS A 2 10.41 9.49 35.68
C LYS A 2 9.34 9.08 36.69
N THR A 3 9.48 9.46 37.96
CA THR A 3 8.57 9.08 39.06
C THR A 3 7.13 9.62 38.88
N ASN A 4 6.98 10.85 38.40
CA ASN A 4 5.65 11.46 38.23
C ASN A 4 4.78 10.81 37.15
N LYS A 5 5.38 10.14 36.16
CA LYS A 5 4.61 9.47 35.09
C LYS A 5 4.05 8.11 35.55
N ILE A 6 4.76 7.43 36.42
CA ILE A 6 4.32 6.15 37.00
C ILE A 6 3.12 6.39 37.92
N ASN A 7 3.20 7.38 38.81
CA ASN A 7 2.09 7.73 39.72
C ASN A 7 0.82 8.18 38.99
N ALA A 8 0.97 8.84 37.84
CA ALA A 8 -0.18 9.23 37.00
C ALA A 8 -0.86 8.01 36.34
N LEU A 9 -0.08 7.02 35.94
CA LEU A 9 -0.62 5.78 35.33
C LEU A 9 -1.36 4.94 36.37
N GLU A 10 -0.79 4.78 37.57
CA GLU A 10 -1.41 4.07 38.72
C GLU A 10 -2.73 4.75 39.14
N ALA A 11 -2.77 6.10 39.14
CA ALA A 11 -3.98 6.84 39.42
C ALA A 11 -5.08 6.65 38.34
N VAL A 12 -4.69 6.52 37.11
CA VAL A 12 -5.63 6.24 35.98
C VAL A 12 -6.17 4.81 36.07
N ILE A 13 -5.33 3.82 36.39
CA ILE A 13 -5.74 2.43 36.58
C ILE A 13 -6.76 2.33 37.72
N ALA A 14 -6.47 2.98 38.86
CA ALA A 14 -7.36 3.00 40.02
C ALA A 14 -8.70 3.72 39.71
N ALA A 15 -8.66 4.78 38.95
CA ALA A 15 -9.86 5.55 38.57
C ALA A 15 -10.78 4.83 37.56
N LEU A 16 -10.22 3.90 36.77
CA LEU A 16 -10.96 3.13 35.76
C LEU A 16 -11.40 1.76 36.26
N GLU A 17 -11.02 1.37 37.51
CA GLU A 17 -11.31 0.05 38.09
C GLU A 17 -10.88 -1.14 37.20
N ILE A 18 -9.86 -0.94 36.37
CA ILE A 18 -9.32 -1.98 35.49
C ILE A 18 -8.11 -2.67 36.15
N SER A 19 -8.03 -3.97 35.99
CA SER A 19 -6.87 -4.74 36.48
C SER A 19 -5.63 -4.50 35.62
N GLU A 20 -4.43 -4.69 36.21
CA GLU A 20 -3.17 -4.65 35.43
C GLU A 20 -3.18 -5.60 34.23
N ASN A 21 -3.83 -6.76 34.35
CA ASN A 21 -3.99 -7.72 33.25
C ASN A 21 -4.86 -7.17 32.12
N GLU A 22 -5.96 -6.48 32.44
CA GLU A 22 -6.81 -5.84 31.46
C GLU A 22 -6.09 -4.71 30.75
N LEU A 23 -5.34 -3.90 31.49
CA LEU A 23 -4.53 -2.83 30.91
C LEU A 23 -3.41 -3.39 30.02
N THR A 24 -2.72 -4.44 30.47
CA THR A 24 -1.69 -5.13 29.67
C THR A 24 -2.29 -5.72 28.40
N ASN A 25 -3.46 -6.38 28.50
CA ASN A 25 -4.17 -6.90 27.35
C ASN A 25 -4.62 -5.77 26.40
N TRP A 26 -5.06 -4.64 26.93
CA TRP A 26 -5.42 -3.48 26.15
C TRP A 26 -4.20 -2.90 25.40
N PHE A 27 -3.04 -2.76 26.06
CA PHE A 27 -1.79 -2.32 25.42
C PHE A 27 -1.30 -3.30 24.36
N ASN A 28 -1.35 -4.61 24.62
CA ASN A 28 -0.92 -5.64 23.69
C ASN A 28 -1.86 -5.78 22.47
N ASN A 29 -3.13 -5.37 22.62
CA ASN A 29 -4.12 -5.38 21.55
C ASN A 29 -4.45 -3.97 21.02
N ARG A 30 -3.76 -2.96 21.52
CA ARG A 30 -3.93 -1.58 21.08
C ARG A 30 -3.67 -1.48 19.59
N GLY A 31 -4.66 -0.95 18.87
CA GLY A 31 -4.59 -0.80 17.42
C GLY A 31 -5.00 -2.03 16.61
N LYS A 32 -5.37 -3.16 17.26
CA LYS A 32 -5.96 -4.31 16.57
C LYS A 32 -7.47 -4.23 16.63
N ASP A 33 -8.12 -4.48 15.51
CA ASP A 33 -9.56 -4.66 15.48
C ASP A 33 -9.98 -6.06 16.00
N LYS A 34 -11.30 -6.36 15.98
CA LYS A 34 -11.84 -7.67 16.40
C LYS A 34 -11.33 -8.84 15.54
N THR A 35 -10.76 -8.58 14.38
CA THR A 35 -10.18 -9.59 13.49
C THR A 35 -8.70 -9.86 13.78
N GLY A 36 -8.07 -9.10 14.72
CA GLY A 36 -6.65 -9.17 15.02
C GLY A 36 -5.77 -8.44 14.01
N LEU A 37 -6.36 -7.66 13.13
CA LEU A 37 -5.66 -6.81 12.19
C LEU A 37 -5.27 -5.47 12.83
N ILE A 38 -4.15 -4.90 12.38
CA ILE A 38 -3.81 -3.50 12.69
C ILE A 38 -4.53 -2.63 11.65
N PRO A 39 -5.43 -1.70 12.08
CA PRO A 39 -6.15 -0.84 11.15
C PRO A 39 -5.23 -0.01 10.27
N THR A 40 -5.57 0.14 9.00
CA THR A 40 -4.91 1.01 8.04
C THR A 40 -5.94 1.91 7.35
N GLU A 41 -5.54 3.07 6.86
CA GLU A 41 -6.44 4.01 6.19
C GLU A 41 -6.92 3.52 4.82
N LEU A 42 -6.13 2.66 4.17
CA LEU A 42 -6.47 1.98 2.92
C LEU A 42 -6.30 0.47 3.08
N PRO A 43 -7.08 -0.33 2.35
CA PRO A 43 -6.93 -1.77 2.33
C PRO A 43 -5.55 -2.21 1.84
N LEU A 44 -5.06 -3.32 2.37
CA LEU A 44 -3.78 -3.92 2.01
C LEU A 44 -3.97 -5.08 1.05
N VAL A 45 -3.02 -5.22 0.13
CA VAL A 45 -3.02 -6.26 -0.89
C VAL A 45 -1.97 -7.30 -0.55
N TYR A 46 -2.38 -8.54 -0.44
CA TYR A 46 -1.53 -9.71 -0.19
C TYR A 46 -1.43 -10.54 -1.46
N ARG A 47 -0.24 -11.07 -1.73
CA ARG A 47 0.05 -11.84 -2.93
C ARG A 47 0.60 -13.22 -2.60
N ARG A 48 -0.03 -14.25 -3.18
CA ARG A 48 0.49 -15.63 -3.16
C ARG A 48 0.57 -16.15 -4.59
N GLY A 49 1.78 -16.25 -5.13
CA GLY A 49 1.98 -16.57 -6.55
C GLY A 49 1.39 -15.47 -7.45
N ASN A 50 0.38 -15.82 -8.24
CA ASN A 50 -0.35 -14.88 -9.09
C ASN A 50 -1.69 -14.43 -8.50
N GLU A 51 -2.10 -14.97 -7.36
CA GLU A 51 -3.36 -14.62 -6.70
C GLU A 51 -3.17 -13.45 -5.74
N LEU A 52 -4.10 -12.50 -5.78
CA LEU A 52 -4.19 -11.36 -4.90
C LEU A 52 -5.41 -11.48 -3.99
N THR A 53 -5.25 -11.04 -2.76
CA THR A 53 -6.34 -10.87 -1.80
C THR A 53 -6.24 -9.50 -1.16
N VAL A 54 -7.37 -8.95 -0.72
CA VAL A 54 -7.45 -7.61 -0.10
C VAL A 54 -7.98 -7.76 1.31
N GLU A 55 -7.31 -7.11 2.27
CA GLU A 55 -7.71 -7.08 3.68
C GLU A 55 -7.78 -5.63 4.18
N ASN A 56 -8.76 -5.34 5.05
CA ASN A 56 -8.95 -4.01 5.64
C ASN A 56 -8.07 -3.84 6.89
N GLY A 57 -6.76 -3.95 6.73
CA GLY A 57 -5.79 -3.80 7.80
C GLY A 57 -4.58 -4.71 7.62
N LEU A 58 -3.56 -4.44 8.46
CA LEU A 58 -2.30 -5.16 8.42
C LEU A 58 -2.40 -6.48 9.20
N ASN A 59 -2.23 -7.59 8.49
CA ASN A 59 -2.14 -8.93 9.05
C ASN A 59 -0.67 -9.33 9.23
N LEU A 60 -0.17 -9.26 10.44
CA LEU A 60 1.24 -9.58 10.73
C LEU A 60 1.59 -11.03 10.44
N SER A 61 0.63 -11.97 10.51
CA SER A 61 0.87 -13.37 10.16
C SER A 61 1.10 -13.59 8.68
N ARG A 62 0.70 -12.64 7.83
CA ARG A 62 0.87 -12.63 6.38
C ARG A 62 1.88 -11.59 5.90
N LYS A 63 2.74 -11.07 6.77
CA LYS A 63 3.71 -10.01 6.45
C LYS A 63 4.56 -10.34 5.20
N SER A 64 4.95 -11.59 5.01
CA SER A 64 5.73 -12.05 3.85
C SER A 64 4.95 -12.08 2.54
N GLU A 65 3.62 -12.05 2.58
CA GLU A 65 2.75 -12.02 1.40
C GLU A 65 2.33 -10.59 1.03
N LEU A 66 2.58 -9.61 1.91
CA LEU A 66 2.15 -8.23 1.70
C LEU A 66 2.85 -7.64 0.46
N TRP A 67 2.03 -7.21 -0.51
CA TRP A 67 2.51 -6.75 -1.81
C TRP A 67 2.24 -5.26 -2.05
N GLY A 68 1.07 -4.77 -1.64
CA GLY A 68 0.65 -3.43 -2.03
C GLY A 68 -0.46 -2.84 -1.18
N ILE A 69 -0.93 -1.69 -1.60
CA ILE A 69 -2.04 -0.92 -1.05
C ILE A 69 -3.11 -0.78 -2.13
N GLN A 70 -4.37 -0.98 -1.79
CA GLN A 70 -5.50 -0.68 -2.67
C GLN A 70 -5.97 0.76 -2.45
N LEU A 71 -5.95 1.55 -3.50
CA LEU A 71 -6.47 2.92 -3.51
C LEU A 71 -8.01 2.93 -3.49
N LEU A 72 -8.61 4.08 -3.20
CA LEU A 72 -10.07 4.28 -3.23
C LEU A 72 -10.65 4.04 -4.63
N SER A 73 -9.87 4.33 -5.67
CA SER A 73 -10.19 4.02 -7.08
C SER A 73 -10.25 2.52 -7.39
N GLY A 74 -9.84 1.65 -6.44
CA GLY A 74 -9.67 0.22 -6.66
C GLY A 74 -8.32 -0.17 -7.29
N VAL A 75 -7.50 0.79 -7.70
CA VAL A 75 -6.14 0.53 -8.20
C VAL A 75 -5.26 0.03 -7.07
N MET A 76 -4.53 -1.05 -7.31
CA MET A 76 -3.58 -1.64 -6.36
C MET A 76 -2.17 -1.21 -6.71
N VAL A 77 -1.45 -0.61 -5.77
CA VAL A 77 -0.09 -0.09 -5.96
C VAL A 77 0.88 -0.90 -5.11
N ALA A 78 1.94 -1.42 -5.73
CA ALA A 78 3.00 -2.14 -5.01
C ALA A 78 3.69 -1.26 -3.96
N LEU A 79 4.13 -1.87 -2.85
CA LEU A 79 4.80 -1.15 -1.75
C LEU A 79 6.18 -0.64 -2.12
N THR A 80 6.89 -1.37 -2.97
CA THR A 80 8.28 -1.08 -3.34
C THR A 80 8.41 -0.70 -4.81
N CYS A 81 9.43 0.06 -5.13
CA CYS A 81 9.78 0.42 -6.50
C CYS A 81 10.71 -0.62 -7.15
N GLY A 82 10.83 -0.56 -8.47
CA GLY A 82 11.77 -1.34 -9.25
C GLY A 82 11.67 -2.85 -9.01
N SER A 83 12.82 -3.50 -8.88
CA SER A 83 12.92 -4.97 -8.71
C SER A 83 12.31 -5.50 -7.40
N GLY A 84 12.12 -4.65 -6.40
CA GLY A 84 11.43 -5.00 -5.15
C GLY A 84 9.99 -5.49 -5.34
N ASN A 85 9.40 -5.20 -6.50
CA ASN A 85 8.06 -5.69 -6.88
C ASN A 85 8.04 -7.14 -7.40
N ASN A 86 9.16 -7.84 -7.40
CA ASN A 86 9.33 -9.13 -8.11
C ASN A 86 9.10 -9.01 -9.64
N VAL A 87 9.29 -7.84 -10.19
CA VAL A 87 9.34 -7.59 -11.63
C VAL A 87 10.80 -7.23 -11.96
N SER A 88 11.49 -8.12 -12.67
CA SER A 88 12.92 -7.96 -12.99
C SER A 88 13.22 -6.76 -13.90
N ASP A 89 12.18 -6.16 -14.45
CA ASP A 89 12.25 -5.07 -15.41
C ASP A 89 10.88 -4.36 -15.42
N THR A 90 10.88 -3.07 -15.15
CA THR A 90 9.70 -2.23 -15.05
C THR A 90 9.33 -1.53 -16.37
N THR A 91 9.86 -1.96 -17.51
CA THR A 91 9.40 -1.47 -18.81
C THR A 91 7.91 -1.69 -18.98
N TRP A 92 7.25 -0.79 -19.69
CA TRP A 92 5.79 -0.82 -19.91
C TRP A 92 5.26 -2.19 -20.36
N GLY A 93 5.95 -2.82 -21.31
CA GLY A 93 5.53 -4.12 -21.84
C GLY A 93 5.64 -5.26 -20.82
N LYS A 94 6.65 -5.23 -19.93
CA LYS A 94 6.83 -6.26 -18.91
C LYS A 94 5.87 -6.08 -17.75
N VAL A 95 5.65 -4.83 -17.32
CA VAL A 95 4.65 -4.53 -16.29
C VAL A 95 3.24 -4.89 -16.77
N LYS A 96 2.93 -4.63 -18.04
CA LYS A 96 1.66 -5.07 -18.64
C LYS A 96 1.48 -6.58 -18.63
N LYS A 97 2.50 -7.35 -19.05
CA LYS A 97 2.48 -8.82 -18.99
C LYS A 97 2.40 -9.36 -17.56
N PHE A 98 3.01 -8.67 -16.61
CA PHE A 98 2.88 -9.01 -15.20
C PHE A 98 1.43 -8.80 -14.73
N ALA A 99 0.81 -7.66 -15.04
CA ALA A 99 -0.57 -7.37 -14.72
C ALA A 99 -1.52 -8.46 -15.24
N GLU A 100 -1.38 -8.84 -16.50
CA GLU A 100 -2.21 -9.86 -17.16
C GLU A 100 -2.13 -11.25 -16.50
N LYS A 101 -1.07 -11.55 -15.74
CA LYS A 101 -0.92 -12.80 -15.00
C LYS A 101 -1.54 -12.75 -13.62
N MET A 102 -1.65 -11.57 -13.00
CA MET A 102 -2.23 -11.43 -11.67
C MET A 102 -3.73 -11.68 -11.69
N ARG A 103 -4.24 -12.21 -10.59
CA ARG A 103 -5.66 -12.54 -10.43
C ARG A 103 -6.20 -11.95 -9.13
N LEU A 104 -7.36 -11.36 -9.22
CA LEU A 104 -8.19 -10.99 -8.08
C LEU A 104 -9.56 -11.64 -8.26
N ASN A 105 -9.92 -12.56 -7.37
CA ASN A 105 -11.17 -13.33 -7.49
C ASN A 105 -11.31 -14.00 -8.88
N GLY A 106 -10.21 -14.54 -9.42
CA GLY A 106 -10.14 -15.19 -10.72
C GLY A 106 -10.09 -14.26 -11.94
N LYS A 107 -10.31 -12.95 -11.78
CA LYS A 107 -10.24 -11.97 -12.88
C LYS A 107 -8.79 -11.57 -13.16
N PRO A 108 -8.37 -11.44 -14.44
CA PRO A 108 -7.04 -10.96 -14.78
C PRO A 108 -6.91 -9.45 -14.51
N GLY A 109 -5.71 -9.05 -14.06
CA GLY A 109 -5.38 -7.66 -13.88
C GLY A 109 -4.93 -6.99 -15.19
N PHE A 110 -4.93 -5.66 -15.16
CA PHE A 110 -4.43 -4.81 -16.24
C PHE A 110 -3.78 -3.54 -15.67
N LEU A 111 -3.09 -2.76 -16.50
CA LEU A 111 -2.58 -1.47 -16.06
C LEU A 111 -3.73 -0.48 -15.88
N PRO A 112 -3.70 0.37 -14.84
CA PRO A 112 -4.73 1.38 -14.64
C PRO A 112 -4.73 2.42 -15.76
N SER A 113 -5.90 2.98 -16.06
CA SER A 113 -5.99 4.09 -17.00
C SER A 113 -5.51 5.39 -16.36
N LYS A 114 -4.94 6.30 -17.17
CA LYS A 114 -4.58 7.64 -16.70
C LYS A 114 -5.77 8.44 -16.16
N GLY A 115 -6.97 8.18 -16.72
CA GLY A 115 -8.21 8.81 -16.27
C GLY A 115 -8.53 8.45 -14.83
N VAL A 116 -8.55 7.15 -14.51
CA VAL A 116 -8.81 6.65 -13.15
C VAL A 116 -7.78 7.19 -12.15
N LEU A 117 -6.49 7.15 -12.51
CA LEU A 117 -5.45 7.66 -11.63
C LEU A 117 -5.60 9.18 -11.37
N LYS A 118 -5.89 9.96 -12.41
CA LYS A 118 -6.03 11.41 -12.29
C LYS A 118 -7.29 11.85 -11.53
N GLU A 119 -8.40 11.13 -11.73
CA GLU A 119 -9.69 11.45 -11.13
C GLU A 119 -9.68 11.26 -9.62
N HIS A 120 -9.03 10.23 -9.15
CA HIS A 120 -9.07 9.83 -7.74
C HIS A 120 -7.86 10.30 -6.93
N TRP A 121 -6.69 10.47 -7.56
CA TRP A 121 -5.48 10.88 -6.86
C TRP A 121 -5.51 12.35 -6.45
N GLY A 122 -5.03 12.60 -5.24
CA GLY A 122 -4.97 13.92 -4.61
C GLY A 122 -5.86 14.01 -3.37
N GLY A 123 -5.66 15.05 -2.58
CA GLY A 123 -6.48 15.30 -1.40
C GLY A 123 -6.53 14.11 -0.45
N MET A 124 -7.73 13.53 -0.30
CA MET A 124 -7.98 12.47 0.68
C MET A 124 -7.27 11.14 0.33
N GLU A 125 -7.22 10.73 -0.93
CA GLU A 125 -6.62 9.46 -1.33
C GLU A 125 -5.11 9.47 -1.10
N GLU A 126 -4.44 10.55 -1.48
CA GLU A 126 -3.01 10.75 -1.24
C GLU A 126 -2.70 10.75 0.26
N ALA A 127 -3.47 11.48 1.06
CA ALA A 127 -3.30 11.53 2.51
C ALA A 127 -3.45 10.14 3.16
N LYS A 128 -4.46 9.37 2.77
CA LYS A 128 -4.68 8.00 3.25
C LYS A 128 -3.58 7.04 2.82
N PHE A 129 -3.07 7.19 1.59
CA PHE A 129 -1.94 6.40 1.11
C PHE A 129 -0.69 6.66 1.96
N ILE A 130 -0.36 7.93 2.22
CA ILE A 130 0.76 8.33 3.07
C ILE A 130 0.60 7.76 4.48
N ALA A 131 -0.57 7.95 5.11
CA ALA A 131 -0.84 7.44 6.46
C ALA A 131 -0.72 5.91 6.54
N THR A 132 -1.21 5.19 5.52
CA THR A 132 -1.05 3.73 5.44
C THR A 132 0.42 3.33 5.34
N VAL A 133 1.23 4.01 4.52
CA VAL A 133 2.68 3.76 4.41
C VAL A 133 3.39 3.98 5.75
N GLU A 134 3.04 5.02 6.49
CA GLU A 134 3.65 5.27 7.81
C GLU A 134 3.29 4.17 8.83
N ILE A 135 2.04 3.70 8.86
CA ILE A 135 1.64 2.54 9.68
C ILE A 135 2.47 1.29 9.33
N LEU A 136 2.72 1.04 8.05
CA LEU A 136 3.54 -0.09 7.61
C LEU A 136 4.98 0.04 8.09
N LYS A 137 5.58 1.23 8.01
CA LYS A 137 6.94 1.50 8.49
C LYS A 137 7.05 1.33 10.00
N GLU A 138 6.08 1.82 10.77
CA GLU A 138 6.01 1.63 12.23
C GLU A 138 5.97 0.14 12.62
N ASN A 139 5.50 -0.73 11.73
CA ASN A 139 5.47 -2.17 11.91
C ASN A 139 6.63 -2.90 11.20
N GLU A 140 7.71 -2.17 10.91
CA GLU A 140 8.94 -2.70 10.27
C GLU A 140 8.70 -3.36 8.91
N ILE A 141 7.76 -2.84 8.15
CA ILE A 141 7.50 -3.27 6.79
C ILE A 141 8.17 -2.30 5.83
N ALA A 142 9.02 -2.84 4.96
CA ALA A 142 9.64 -2.07 3.91
C ALA A 142 8.57 -1.56 2.92
N ALA A 143 8.41 -0.26 2.88
CA ALA A 143 7.59 0.43 1.90
C ALA A 143 8.36 1.65 1.43
N ASP A 144 8.62 1.74 0.14
CA ASP A 144 9.10 2.99 -0.44
C ASP A 144 7.99 4.02 -0.26
N GLY A 145 8.28 5.16 0.29
CA GLY A 145 7.28 6.18 0.62
C GLY A 145 6.30 6.49 -0.55
N TYR A 146 5.72 7.64 -0.56
CA TYR A 146 4.78 8.12 -1.59
C TYR A 146 5.46 8.58 -2.90
N TRP A 147 6.71 8.15 -3.11
CA TRP A 147 7.46 8.40 -4.34
C TRP A 147 7.22 7.27 -5.34
N GLY A 148 7.35 7.58 -6.60
CA GLY A 148 7.32 6.60 -7.67
C GLY A 148 6.37 6.97 -8.79
N CYS A 149 6.52 6.26 -9.89
CA CYS A 149 5.74 6.42 -11.09
C CYS A 149 4.98 5.14 -11.41
N ILE A 150 3.79 5.27 -11.94
CA ILE A 150 2.91 4.17 -12.34
C ILE A 150 2.68 4.23 -13.84
N TRP A 151 2.96 3.15 -14.55
CA TRP A 151 2.59 3.03 -15.96
C TRP A 151 1.08 3.00 -16.14
N CYS A 152 0.58 3.81 -17.07
CA CYS A 152 -0.81 3.77 -17.51
C CYS A 152 -1.03 2.74 -18.63
N SER A 153 -2.27 2.30 -18.78
CA SER A 153 -2.65 1.36 -19.84
C SER A 153 -2.52 1.95 -21.24
N GLU A 154 -2.64 3.28 -21.38
CA GLU A 154 -2.64 3.97 -22.66
C GLU A 154 -1.22 4.23 -23.17
N GLY A 155 -0.99 3.89 -24.41
CA GLY A 155 0.15 4.38 -25.18
C GLY A 155 -0.09 5.81 -25.66
N TYR A 156 0.97 6.61 -25.72
CA TYR A 156 0.94 7.93 -26.38
C TYR A 156 1.27 7.81 -27.88
N THR A 157 2.29 6.98 -28.18
CA THR A 157 2.67 6.60 -29.56
C THR A 157 3.04 5.12 -29.58
N PRO A 158 3.41 4.53 -30.73
CA PRO A 158 3.92 3.16 -30.78
C PRO A 158 5.10 2.91 -29.83
N SER A 159 5.99 3.90 -29.61
CA SER A 159 7.17 3.81 -28.75
C SER A 159 7.05 4.47 -27.39
N LEU A 160 6.00 5.27 -27.13
CA LEU A 160 5.80 6.03 -25.93
C LEU A 160 4.52 5.59 -25.19
N ALA A 161 4.53 5.62 -23.87
CA ALA A 161 3.36 5.37 -23.02
C ALA A 161 3.27 6.44 -21.92
N TYR A 162 2.06 6.62 -21.40
CA TYR A 162 1.85 7.50 -20.27
C TYR A 162 2.28 6.84 -18.97
N TYR A 163 2.79 7.66 -18.04
CA TYR A 163 2.96 7.29 -16.66
C TYR A 163 2.46 8.39 -15.73
N PHE A 164 2.10 8.00 -14.53
CA PHE A 164 1.52 8.84 -13.50
C PHE A 164 2.49 8.93 -12.31
N GLY A 165 2.85 10.15 -11.91
CA GLY A 165 3.71 10.38 -10.76
C GLY A 165 2.90 10.48 -9.47
N LEU A 166 3.14 9.56 -8.53
CA LEU A 166 2.46 9.54 -7.21
C LEU A 166 2.74 10.80 -6.39
N LYS A 167 3.93 11.38 -6.51
CA LYS A 167 4.33 12.56 -5.72
C LYS A 167 3.52 13.82 -6.04
N ASN A 168 3.13 14.01 -7.28
CA ASN A 168 2.58 15.28 -7.76
C ASN A 168 1.31 15.14 -8.60
N GLY A 169 0.81 13.92 -8.78
CA GLY A 169 -0.38 13.64 -9.59
C GLY A 169 -0.23 13.96 -11.08
N ASN A 170 0.99 14.20 -11.55
CA ASN A 170 1.23 14.57 -12.94
C ASN A 170 1.20 13.35 -13.86
N ILE A 171 0.62 13.56 -15.04
CA ILE A 171 0.67 12.59 -16.14
C ILE A 171 1.66 13.11 -17.15
N VAL A 172 2.66 12.28 -17.44
CA VAL A 172 3.67 12.54 -18.48
C VAL A 172 3.83 11.30 -19.35
N TRP A 173 4.65 11.36 -20.37
CA TRP A 173 4.92 10.24 -21.26
C TRP A 173 6.43 10.00 -21.37
N THR A 174 6.80 8.76 -21.61
CA THR A 174 8.19 8.35 -21.78
C THR A 174 8.28 7.10 -22.67
N GLY A 175 9.50 6.72 -23.03
CA GLY A 175 9.75 5.53 -23.84
C GLY A 175 9.25 4.26 -23.18
N LYS A 176 8.54 3.40 -23.90
CA LYS A 176 8.04 2.12 -23.40
C LYS A 176 9.14 1.15 -22.95
N GLY A 177 10.36 1.35 -23.44
CA GLY A 177 11.54 0.60 -23.03
C GLY A 177 12.29 1.22 -21.86
N SER A 178 11.87 2.38 -21.36
CA SER A 178 12.52 3.04 -20.22
C SER A 178 12.22 2.28 -18.94
N THR A 179 13.22 2.21 -18.06
CA THR A 179 13.12 1.71 -16.69
C THR A 179 13.61 2.79 -15.76
N TYR A 180 12.84 3.08 -14.73
CA TYR A 180 13.24 4.02 -13.69
C TYR A 180 13.31 3.28 -12.35
N TYR A 181 14.24 3.67 -11.51
CA TYR A 181 14.41 3.05 -10.18
C TYR A 181 13.19 3.25 -9.27
N ASP A 182 12.42 4.28 -9.55
CA ASP A 182 11.22 4.66 -8.81
C ASP A 182 9.90 4.19 -9.46
N ASP A 183 9.97 3.37 -10.52
CA ASP A 183 8.77 2.79 -11.12
C ASP A 183 8.11 1.79 -10.17
N ARG A 184 6.81 1.95 -9.96
CA ARG A 184 5.96 1.02 -9.22
C ARG A 184 5.04 0.25 -10.14
N VAL A 185 4.80 -0.99 -9.79
CA VAL A 185 3.74 -1.77 -10.41
C VAL A 185 2.40 -1.35 -9.84
N ALA A 186 1.46 -1.03 -10.70
CA ALA A 186 0.07 -0.83 -10.33
C ALA A 186 -0.85 -1.69 -11.19
N LEU A 187 -1.93 -2.17 -10.59
CA LEU A 187 -2.89 -3.09 -11.18
C LEU A 187 -4.31 -2.56 -10.98
N ALA A 188 -5.14 -2.75 -11.99
CA ALA A 188 -6.59 -2.59 -11.93
C ALA A 188 -7.27 -3.93 -12.31
N PHE A 189 -8.55 -4.13 -11.90
CA PHE A 189 -9.31 -5.36 -12.12
C PHE A 189 -10.76 -5.09 -12.50
#